data_d8e0ed56cd9eb56c20de01e540bd3778
#
_entry.id   d8e0ed56cd9eb56c20de01e540bd3778
#
_cell.length_a   1.000
_cell.length_b   1.000
_cell.length_c   1.000
_cell.angle_alpha   90.00
_cell.angle_beta   90.00
_cell.angle_gamma   90.00
#
_symmetry.space_group_name_H-M   'P 1'
#
loop_
_entity.id
_entity.type
_entity.pdbx_description
1 polymer ?
#
loop_
_entity_poly.entity_id
_entity_poly.type
_entity_poly.pdbx_seq_one_letter_code
_entity_poly.pdbx_strand_id
1 'polypeptide(L)'
;MNKDYTKSYLVYCADLGFFQSTARKYKKDALALKNDDYGACTPSFHLLSSLAFELFPKVLIGYDICVKYKDDEQITEETIREEISNEMRKYNHHLARLYKKFPDLLRYLNIEDIVEFENGNVWEYRVKINKKEILLKDVEAIRYGSFAKNRDIMTYCIDDDVIVDLLNKLEKYIENKNKEVFTILNITNK
;
A
#
# COMPACT_ATOMS: atom_id res chain seq x y z
N MET A 1 -4.43 -32.64 18.44
CA MET A 1 -4.15 -31.43 19.22
C MET A 1 -4.70 -30.25 18.43
N ASN A 2 -5.81 -29.66 18.87
CA ASN A 2 -6.25 -28.39 18.32
C ASN A 2 -5.23 -27.34 18.76
N LYS A 3 -4.57 -26.68 17.81
CA LYS A 3 -3.80 -25.48 18.10
C LYS A 3 -4.82 -24.38 18.35
N ASP A 4 -4.94 -23.92 19.57
CA ASP A 4 -5.67 -22.70 19.87
C ASP A 4 -4.85 -21.52 19.35
N TYR A 5 -5.25 -20.99 18.21
CA TYR A 5 -4.63 -19.80 17.64
C TYR A 5 -5.07 -18.56 18.41
N THR A 6 -4.15 -17.62 18.62
CA THR A 6 -4.51 -16.32 19.20
C THR A 6 -5.46 -15.57 18.28
N LYS A 7 -6.31 -14.71 18.86
CA LYS A 7 -7.26 -13.89 18.08
C LYS A 7 -6.52 -12.97 17.09
N SER A 8 -5.35 -12.44 17.48
CA SER A 8 -4.48 -11.69 16.59
C SER A 8 -4.02 -12.49 15.38
N TYR A 9 -3.67 -13.76 15.56
CA TYR A 9 -3.31 -14.65 14.46
C TYR A 9 -4.49 -14.92 13.51
N LEU A 10 -5.69 -15.09 14.05
CA LEU A 10 -6.88 -15.30 13.23
C LEU A 10 -7.20 -14.06 12.37
N VAL A 11 -7.14 -12.85 12.95
CA VAL A 11 -7.33 -11.59 12.22
C VAL A 11 -6.21 -11.40 11.18
N TYR A 12 -4.95 -11.68 11.54
CA TYR A 12 -3.83 -11.63 10.62
C TYR A 12 -4.04 -12.55 9.40
N CYS A 13 -4.46 -13.80 9.60
CA CYS A 13 -4.67 -14.73 8.50
C CYS A 13 -5.85 -14.36 7.62
N ALA A 14 -6.98 -14.01 8.23
CA ALA A 14 -8.22 -13.75 7.50
C ALA A 14 -8.23 -12.37 6.83
N ASP A 15 -8.02 -11.32 7.60
CA ASP A 15 -8.26 -9.97 7.11
C ASP A 15 -7.03 -9.39 6.39
N LEU A 16 -5.83 -9.53 6.97
CA LEU A 16 -4.62 -8.99 6.35
C LEU A 16 -4.16 -9.81 5.15
N GLY A 17 -4.42 -11.13 5.16
CA GLY A 17 -4.24 -11.97 3.99
C GLY A 17 -5.10 -11.51 2.81
N PHE A 18 -6.35 -11.11 3.07
CA PHE A 18 -7.24 -10.56 2.04
C PHE A 18 -6.72 -9.21 1.51
N PHE A 19 -6.32 -8.26 2.39
CA PHE A 19 -5.76 -6.99 1.96
C PHE A 19 -4.50 -7.15 1.11
N GLN A 20 -3.59 -8.03 1.53
CA GLN A 20 -2.36 -8.31 0.79
C GLN A 20 -2.67 -8.96 -0.57
N SER A 21 -3.60 -9.90 -0.63
CA SER A 21 -4.04 -10.53 -1.87
C SER A 21 -4.66 -9.52 -2.83
N THR A 22 -5.47 -8.59 -2.33
CA THR A 22 -6.07 -7.51 -3.12
C THR A 22 -5.02 -6.58 -3.69
N ALA A 23 -4.03 -6.16 -2.88
CA ALA A 23 -2.92 -5.32 -3.35
C ALA A 23 -2.11 -6.02 -4.46
N ARG A 24 -1.83 -7.31 -4.30
CA ARG A 24 -1.17 -8.12 -5.34
C ARG A 24 -1.98 -8.21 -6.62
N LYS A 25 -3.29 -8.36 -6.50
CA LYS A 25 -4.19 -8.39 -7.66
C LYS A 25 -4.13 -7.07 -8.42
N TYR A 26 -4.25 -5.93 -7.74
CA TYR A 26 -4.12 -4.63 -8.39
C TYR A 26 -2.77 -4.45 -9.09
N LYS A 27 -1.68 -4.82 -8.43
CA LYS A 27 -0.36 -4.83 -9.07
C LYS A 27 -0.33 -5.69 -10.32
N LYS A 28 -0.80 -6.95 -10.24
CA LYS A 28 -0.81 -7.88 -11.37
C LYS A 28 -1.62 -7.33 -12.55
N ASP A 29 -2.80 -6.79 -12.26
CA ASP A 29 -3.69 -6.22 -13.29
C ASP A 29 -3.07 -4.96 -13.92
N ALA A 30 -2.39 -4.11 -13.11
CA ALA A 30 -1.63 -2.98 -13.64
C ALA A 30 -0.52 -3.43 -14.59
N LEU A 31 0.29 -4.42 -14.19
CA LEU A 31 1.37 -4.95 -15.04
C LEU A 31 0.85 -5.56 -16.34
N ALA A 32 -0.31 -6.22 -16.32
CA ALA A 32 -0.94 -6.75 -17.51
C ALA A 32 -1.33 -5.63 -18.49
N LEU A 33 -1.87 -4.51 -18.00
CA LEU A 33 -2.21 -3.36 -18.83
C LEU A 33 -0.98 -2.67 -19.43
N LYS A 34 0.16 -2.66 -18.73
CA LYS A 34 1.40 -2.10 -19.25
C LYS A 34 1.93 -2.86 -20.46
N ASN A 35 1.74 -4.18 -20.47
CA ASN A 35 2.27 -5.07 -21.51
C ASN A 35 1.34 -5.18 -22.73
N ASP A 36 0.21 -4.48 -22.75
CA ASP A 36 -0.69 -4.45 -23.90
C ASP A 36 -0.14 -3.53 -25.00
N ASP A 37 -0.36 -3.88 -26.27
CA ASP A 37 0.18 -3.18 -27.45
C ASP A 37 -0.24 -1.68 -27.56
N TYR A 38 -1.20 -1.25 -26.77
CA TYR A 38 -1.66 0.13 -26.69
C TYR A 38 -0.82 1.04 -25.77
N GLY A 39 0.27 0.52 -25.21
CA GLY A 39 1.27 1.31 -24.50
C GLY A 39 0.93 1.67 -23.06
N ALA A 40 1.98 1.92 -22.35
CA ALA A 40 2.12 2.08 -20.93
C ALA A 40 1.32 3.23 -20.28
N CYS A 41 0.62 4.04 -21.02
CA CYS A 41 0.04 5.31 -20.56
C CYS A 41 -1.45 5.27 -20.27
N THR A 42 -2.00 4.10 -19.94
CA THR A 42 -3.43 4.04 -19.67
C THR A 42 -3.77 4.58 -18.28
N PRO A 43 -4.81 5.39 -18.14
CA PRO A 43 -5.32 5.80 -16.82
C PRO A 43 -5.57 4.61 -15.89
N SER A 44 -5.92 3.47 -16.45
CA SER A 44 -6.16 2.22 -15.72
C SER A 44 -4.88 1.65 -15.07
N PHE A 45 -3.73 1.70 -15.76
CA PHE A 45 -2.45 1.31 -15.18
C PHE A 45 -2.13 2.15 -13.95
N HIS A 46 -2.23 3.47 -14.06
CA HIS A 46 -1.96 4.39 -12.95
C HIS A 46 -2.95 4.22 -11.80
N LEU A 47 -4.24 3.99 -12.10
CA LEU A 47 -5.25 3.74 -11.09
C LEU A 47 -4.93 2.48 -10.28
N LEU A 48 -4.67 1.36 -10.95
CA LEU A 48 -4.40 0.09 -10.28
C LEU A 48 -3.06 0.14 -9.53
N SER A 49 -2.06 0.82 -10.09
CA SER A 49 -0.78 1.05 -9.41
C SER A 49 -0.98 1.88 -8.13
N SER A 50 -1.75 2.96 -8.19
CA SER A 50 -2.04 3.80 -7.02
C SER A 50 -2.79 3.04 -5.93
N LEU A 51 -3.76 2.19 -6.30
CA LEU A 51 -4.46 1.32 -5.35
C LEU A 51 -3.50 0.32 -4.68
N ALA A 52 -2.58 -0.26 -5.44
CA ALA A 52 -1.57 -1.15 -4.88
C ALA A 52 -0.59 -0.39 -3.95
N PHE A 53 -0.14 0.81 -4.34
CA PHE A 53 0.69 1.68 -3.50
C PHE A 53 0.00 2.08 -2.19
N GLU A 54 -1.30 2.21 -2.18
CA GLU A 54 -2.07 2.50 -0.96
C GLU A 54 -2.23 1.26 -0.08
N LEU A 55 -2.63 0.12 -0.67
CA LEU A 55 -2.99 -1.06 0.10
C LEU A 55 -1.77 -1.77 0.72
N PHE A 56 -0.65 -1.86 0.03
CA PHE A 56 0.52 -2.53 0.57
C PHE A 56 1.02 -1.91 1.90
N PRO A 57 1.23 -0.59 2.04
CA PRO A 57 1.62 -0.02 3.33
C PRO A 57 0.52 -0.14 4.39
N LYS A 58 -0.76 -0.13 4.02
CA LYS A 58 -1.86 -0.34 4.97
C LYS A 58 -1.81 -1.72 5.63
N VAL A 59 -1.31 -2.74 4.92
CA VAL A 59 -1.08 -4.07 5.52
C VAL A 59 -0.11 -3.98 6.70
N LEU A 60 0.92 -3.12 6.64
CA LEU A 60 1.87 -2.94 7.75
C LEU A 60 1.19 -2.40 9.02
N ILE A 61 0.19 -1.52 8.88
CA ILE A 61 -0.60 -1.05 10.02
C ILE A 61 -1.26 -2.23 10.73
N GLY A 62 -1.86 -3.11 9.94
CA GLY A 62 -2.50 -4.30 10.50
C GLY A 62 -1.49 -5.25 11.15
N TYR A 63 -0.30 -5.42 10.58
CA TYR A 63 0.76 -6.22 11.17
C TYR A 63 1.19 -5.69 12.53
N ASP A 64 1.43 -4.39 12.65
CA ASP A 64 1.81 -3.74 13.92
C ASP A 64 0.74 -3.97 15.00
N ILE A 65 -0.53 -3.84 14.65
CA ILE A 65 -1.65 -4.03 15.57
C ILE A 65 -1.79 -5.49 15.98
N CYS A 66 -1.68 -6.44 15.05
CA CYS A 66 -1.72 -7.87 15.38
C CYS A 66 -0.56 -8.27 16.31
N VAL A 67 0.65 -7.75 16.07
CA VAL A 67 1.79 -7.99 16.95
C VAL A 67 1.59 -7.37 18.33
N LYS A 68 1.00 -6.16 18.40
CA LYS A 68 0.66 -5.48 19.67
C LYS A 68 -0.22 -6.35 20.58
N TYR A 69 -1.19 -7.06 20.01
CA TYR A 69 -2.16 -7.84 20.76
C TYR A 69 -1.87 -9.36 20.78
N LYS A 70 -0.67 -9.79 20.39
CA LYS A 70 -0.34 -11.22 20.27
C LYS A 70 -0.52 -12.02 21.55
N ASP A 71 -0.22 -11.41 22.71
CA ASP A 71 -0.25 -12.03 24.03
C ASP A 71 -1.48 -11.62 24.88
N ASP A 72 -2.42 -10.85 24.31
CA ASP A 72 -3.60 -10.38 24.99
C ASP A 72 -4.75 -11.41 24.85
N GLU A 73 -4.94 -12.26 25.87
CA GLU A 73 -5.97 -13.27 25.89
C GLU A 73 -7.40 -12.69 26.00
N GLN A 74 -7.54 -11.46 26.52
CA GLN A 74 -8.84 -10.84 26.76
C GLN A 74 -9.36 -10.06 25.55
N ILE A 75 -8.48 -9.67 24.64
CA ILE A 75 -8.86 -8.93 23.44
C ILE A 75 -9.81 -9.77 22.58
N THR A 76 -10.72 -9.11 21.87
CA THR A 76 -11.58 -9.75 20.87
C THR A 76 -11.08 -9.51 19.46
N GLU A 77 -11.40 -10.40 18.52
CA GLU A 77 -11.08 -10.19 17.10
C GLU A 77 -11.74 -8.91 16.58
N GLU A 78 -12.95 -8.60 17.03
CA GLU A 78 -13.69 -7.40 16.64
C GLU A 78 -12.93 -6.14 17.06
N THR A 79 -12.44 -6.08 18.30
CA THR A 79 -11.63 -4.96 18.79
C THR A 79 -10.37 -4.77 17.95
N ILE A 80 -9.68 -5.85 17.57
CA ILE A 80 -8.50 -5.79 16.71
C ILE A 80 -8.87 -5.24 15.33
N ARG A 81 -9.96 -5.73 14.73
CA ARG A 81 -10.45 -5.27 13.41
C ARG A 81 -10.84 -3.80 13.44
N GLU A 82 -11.54 -3.38 14.49
CA GLU A 82 -11.91 -1.97 14.67
C GLU A 82 -10.68 -1.06 14.78
N GLU A 83 -9.68 -1.45 15.57
CA GLU A 83 -8.46 -0.65 15.69
C GLU A 83 -7.70 -0.58 14.36
N ILE A 84 -7.58 -1.70 13.64
CA ILE A 84 -6.98 -1.72 12.29
C ILE A 84 -7.73 -0.78 11.35
N SER A 85 -9.06 -0.88 11.31
CA SER A 85 -9.90 -0.04 10.46
C SER A 85 -9.77 1.45 10.81
N ASN A 86 -9.81 1.78 12.09
CA ASN A 86 -9.69 3.15 12.57
C ASN A 86 -8.31 3.73 12.29
N GLU A 87 -7.25 2.94 12.47
CA GLU A 87 -5.89 3.38 12.17
C GLU A 87 -5.69 3.58 10.66
N MET A 88 -6.17 2.67 9.83
CA MET A 88 -6.09 2.82 8.37
C MET A 88 -6.85 4.05 7.86
N ARG A 89 -8.01 4.37 8.45
CA ARG A 89 -8.82 5.55 8.10
C ARG A 89 -8.12 6.87 8.35
N LYS A 90 -7.20 6.95 9.33
CA LYS A 90 -6.44 8.18 9.61
C LYS A 90 -5.60 8.65 8.42
N TYR A 91 -5.20 7.71 7.58
CA TYR A 91 -4.40 7.99 6.39
C TYR A 91 -5.27 8.18 5.15
N ASN A 92 -6.52 7.64 5.16
CA ASN A 92 -7.44 7.69 4.04
C ASN A 92 -6.69 7.41 2.72
N HIS A 93 -6.68 8.36 1.79
CA HIS A 93 -5.92 8.30 0.54
C HIS A 93 -4.61 9.12 0.58
N HIS A 94 -4.18 9.58 1.76
CA HIS A 94 -2.98 10.40 1.95
C HIS A 94 -1.70 9.56 1.93
N LEU A 95 -1.19 9.23 0.74
CA LEU A 95 -0.01 8.40 0.56
C LEU A 95 1.22 8.96 1.25
N ALA A 96 1.44 10.28 1.19
CA ALA A 96 2.60 10.90 1.83
C ALA A 96 2.61 10.66 3.34
N ARG A 97 1.47 10.83 4.02
CA ARG A 97 1.33 10.54 5.45
C ARG A 97 1.50 9.05 5.75
N LEU A 98 0.91 8.20 4.92
CA LEU A 98 0.97 6.76 5.08
C LEU A 98 2.43 6.25 4.98
N TYR A 99 3.18 6.67 3.97
CA TYR A 99 4.57 6.27 3.79
C TYR A 99 5.50 6.84 4.86
N LYS A 100 5.29 8.09 5.30
CA LYS A 100 6.06 8.69 6.39
C LYS A 100 5.89 7.99 7.74
N LYS A 101 4.81 7.21 7.93
CA LYS A 101 4.66 6.33 9.10
C LYS A 101 5.71 5.21 9.11
N PHE A 102 6.22 4.81 7.95
CA PHE A 102 7.12 3.67 7.79
C PHE A 102 8.48 4.09 7.22
N PRO A 103 9.37 4.70 8.02
CA PRO A 103 10.67 5.19 7.54
C PRO A 103 11.57 4.08 7.00
N ASP A 104 11.45 2.85 7.51
CA ASP A 104 12.19 1.70 7.01
C ASP A 104 11.73 1.29 5.61
N LEU A 105 10.43 1.41 5.33
CA LEU A 105 9.89 1.21 3.99
C LEU A 105 10.43 2.26 3.03
N LEU A 106 10.43 3.54 3.41
CA LEU A 106 10.99 4.61 2.57
C LEU A 106 12.46 4.35 2.23
N ARG A 107 13.26 3.95 3.24
CA ARG A 107 14.68 3.59 3.03
C ARG A 107 14.84 2.40 2.08
N TYR A 108 14.04 1.35 2.27
CA TYR A 108 14.07 0.16 1.42
C TYR A 108 13.72 0.46 -0.04
N LEU A 109 12.77 1.35 -0.27
CA LEU A 109 12.37 1.80 -1.59
C LEU A 109 13.31 2.85 -2.20
N ASN A 110 14.30 3.33 -1.46
CA ASN A 110 15.16 4.47 -1.80
C ASN A 110 14.36 5.75 -2.08
N ILE A 111 13.26 5.94 -1.36
CA ILE A 111 12.45 7.15 -1.44
C ILE A 111 13.10 8.19 -0.50
N GLU A 112 13.66 9.25 -1.10
CA GLU A 112 14.30 10.35 -0.38
C GLU A 112 13.27 11.28 0.25
N ASP A 113 12.19 11.55 -0.49
CA ASP A 113 11.08 12.39 -0.05
C ASP A 113 9.78 12.01 -0.76
N ILE A 114 8.68 12.26 -0.10
CA ILE A 114 7.33 12.17 -0.66
C ILE A 114 6.54 13.39 -0.23
N VAL A 115 6.19 14.23 -1.19
CA VAL A 115 5.48 15.49 -0.97
C VAL A 115 4.12 15.41 -1.61
N GLU A 116 3.14 15.89 -0.89
CA GLU A 116 1.75 15.94 -1.26
C GLU A 116 1.39 17.36 -1.68
N PHE A 117 0.76 17.51 -2.84
CA PHE A 117 0.31 18.79 -3.38
C PHE A 117 -1.18 18.77 -3.59
N GLU A 118 -1.85 19.81 -3.12
CA GLU A 118 -3.20 20.09 -3.51
C GLU A 118 -3.19 20.91 -4.79
N ASN A 119 -3.74 20.34 -5.87
CA ASN A 119 -3.87 21.04 -7.15
C ASN A 119 -5.37 21.11 -7.52
N GLY A 120 -6.03 22.14 -7.01
CA GLY A 120 -7.48 22.25 -7.08
C GLY A 120 -8.17 21.26 -6.14
N ASN A 121 -8.99 20.37 -6.66
CA ASN A 121 -9.68 19.31 -5.88
C ASN A 121 -8.96 17.96 -5.97
N VAL A 122 -7.68 17.95 -6.31
CA VAL A 122 -6.94 16.72 -6.61
C VAL A 122 -5.61 16.72 -5.91
N TRP A 123 -5.32 15.61 -5.22
CA TRP A 123 -4.05 15.37 -4.59
C TRP A 123 -3.05 14.77 -5.59
N GLU A 124 -1.86 15.34 -5.63
CA GLU A 124 -0.73 14.85 -6.40
C GLU A 124 0.43 14.57 -5.45
N TYR A 125 1.12 13.45 -5.66
CA TYR A 125 2.27 13.07 -4.85
C TYR A 125 3.53 13.12 -5.70
N ARG A 126 4.50 13.91 -5.29
CA ARG A 126 5.85 13.86 -5.86
C ARG A 126 6.72 13.00 -4.98
N VAL A 127 7.28 11.98 -5.58
CA VAL A 127 8.18 11.03 -4.92
C VAL A 127 9.58 11.23 -5.49
N LYS A 128 10.53 11.55 -4.63
CA LYS A 128 11.93 11.71 -5.02
C LYS A 128 12.67 10.40 -4.80
N ILE A 129 13.19 9.83 -5.88
CA ILE A 129 13.93 8.57 -5.89
C ILE A 129 15.19 8.75 -6.72
N ASN A 130 16.38 8.45 -6.14
CA ASN A 130 17.66 8.56 -6.85
C ASN A 130 17.82 9.91 -7.57
N LYS A 131 17.47 11.00 -6.89
CA LYS A 131 17.49 12.37 -7.41
C LYS A 131 16.52 12.66 -8.58
N LYS A 132 15.65 11.72 -8.93
CA LYS A 132 14.56 11.93 -9.89
C LYS A 132 13.24 12.17 -9.14
N GLU A 133 12.43 13.07 -9.68
CA GLU A 133 11.06 13.26 -9.22
C GLU A 133 10.10 12.44 -10.08
N ILE A 134 9.23 11.69 -9.43
CA ILE A 134 8.17 10.91 -10.05
C ILE A 134 6.84 11.42 -9.54
N LEU A 135 5.92 11.64 -10.45
CA LEU A 135 4.57 12.04 -10.12
C LEU A 135 3.69 10.80 -9.96
N LEU A 136 3.23 10.54 -8.73
CA LEU A 136 2.17 9.57 -8.46
C LEU A 136 0.87 10.35 -8.28
N LYS A 137 -0.21 9.87 -8.92
CA LYS A 137 -1.52 10.49 -8.78
C LYS A 137 -2.38 9.70 -7.81
N ASP A 138 -3.15 10.43 -7.04
CA ASP A 138 -4.19 9.87 -6.20
C ASP A 138 -5.27 9.15 -7.04
N VAL A 139 -5.91 8.16 -6.44
CA VAL A 139 -7.03 7.41 -7.03
C VAL A 139 -8.17 8.33 -7.45
N GLU A 140 -8.51 9.32 -6.64
CA GLU A 140 -9.53 10.31 -6.98
C GLU A 140 -9.08 11.22 -8.13
N ALA A 141 -7.81 11.60 -8.14
CA ALA A 141 -7.22 12.37 -9.23
C ALA A 141 -7.33 11.66 -10.57
N ILE A 142 -7.08 10.36 -10.58
CA ILE A 142 -7.14 9.56 -11.80
C ILE A 142 -8.58 9.35 -12.24
N ARG A 143 -9.51 9.10 -11.31
CA ARG A 143 -10.92 8.90 -11.62
C ARG A 143 -11.61 10.14 -12.14
N TYR A 144 -11.29 11.30 -11.59
CA TYR A 144 -12.02 12.55 -11.84
C TYR A 144 -11.15 13.64 -12.47
N GLY A 145 -9.84 13.50 -12.44
CA GLY A 145 -8.88 14.52 -12.87
C GLY A 145 -8.84 14.78 -14.37
N SER A 146 -9.36 13.85 -15.18
CA SER A 146 -9.51 14.07 -16.63
C SER A 146 -10.44 15.24 -16.97
N PHE A 147 -11.26 15.68 -16.04
CA PHE A 147 -12.16 16.82 -16.18
C PHE A 147 -11.61 18.11 -15.56
N ALA A 148 -10.47 18.07 -14.88
CA ALA A 148 -9.83 19.27 -14.35
C ALA A 148 -9.25 20.10 -15.52
N LYS A 149 -9.73 21.33 -15.64
CA LYS A 149 -9.26 22.29 -16.66
C LYS A 149 -7.74 22.42 -16.57
N ASN A 150 -7.06 22.29 -17.70
CA ASN A 150 -5.62 22.53 -17.93
C ASN A 150 -4.64 21.43 -17.47
N ARG A 151 -5.00 20.16 -17.54
CA ARG A 151 -4.03 19.11 -17.30
C ARG A 151 -3.44 18.55 -18.59
N ASP A 152 -2.14 18.62 -18.65
CA ASP A 152 -1.35 17.99 -19.70
C ASP A 152 -1.45 16.47 -19.54
N ILE A 153 -2.18 15.82 -20.40
CA ILE A 153 -2.37 14.34 -20.43
C ILE A 153 -1.00 13.65 -20.60
N MET A 154 -0.04 14.33 -21.18
CA MET A 154 1.33 13.86 -21.42
C MET A 154 2.13 13.55 -20.16
N THR A 155 1.75 14.05 -18.99
CA THR A 155 2.46 13.79 -17.72
C THR A 155 2.29 12.36 -17.22
N TYR A 156 1.41 11.55 -17.82
CA TYR A 156 1.19 10.17 -17.42
C TYR A 156 2.24 9.18 -17.94
N CYS A 157 3.02 9.56 -18.95
CA CYS A 157 3.84 8.64 -19.72
C CYS A 157 5.29 8.50 -19.25
N ILE A 158 5.73 9.23 -18.23
CA ILE A 158 7.17 9.49 -18.10
C ILE A 158 7.92 8.46 -17.26
N ASP A 159 7.28 7.66 -16.38
CA ASP A 159 8.02 6.82 -15.44
C ASP A 159 7.36 5.45 -15.11
N ASP A 160 6.70 4.81 -16.05
CA ASP A 160 6.02 3.52 -15.81
C ASP A 160 6.98 2.43 -15.34
N ASP A 161 8.22 2.39 -15.85
CA ASP A 161 9.21 1.41 -15.42
C ASP A 161 9.63 1.62 -13.98
N VAL A 162 9.72 2.87 -13.53
CA VAL A 162 10.01 3.19 -12.13
C VAL A 162 8.84 2.81 -11.23
N ILE A 163 7.61 3.06 -11.67
CA ILE A 163 6.40 2.64 -10.95
C ILE A 163 6.39 1.11 -10.79
N VAL A 164 6.71 0.37 -11.85
CA VAL A 164 6.81 -1.09 -11.81
C VAL A 164 7.89 -1.57 -10.86
N ASP A 165 9.09 -0.98 -10.90
CA ASP A 165 10.18 -1.32 -9.99
C ASP A 165 9.79 -1.07 -8.53
N LEU A 166 9.16 0.08 -8.25
CA LEU A 166 8.65 0.40 -6.92
C LEU A 166 7.61 -0.61 -6.43
N LEU A 167 6.63 -0.97 -7.28
CA LEU A 167 5.62 -1.97 -6.94
C LEU A 167 6.22 -3.34 -6.64
N ASN A 168 7.25 -3.75 -7.40
CA ASN A 168 7.96 -4.99 -7.17
C ASN A 168 8.72 -4.98 -5.83
N LYS A 169 9.43 -3.89 -5.55
CA LYS A 169 10.15 -3.71 -4.28
C LYS A 169 9.19 -3.65 -3.10
N LEU A 170 8.09 -2.93 -3.24
CA LEU A 170 7.07 -2.80 -2.21
C LEU A 170 6.46 -4.15 -1.85
N GLU A 171 6.04 -4.95 -2.84
CA GLU A 171 5.54 -6.29 -2.60
C GLU A 171 6.57 -7.17 -1.88
N LYS A 172 7.83 -7.16 -2.34
CA LYS A 172 8.92 -7.92 -1.70
C LYS A 172 9.15 -7.49 -0.25
N TYR A 173 9.08 -6.20 0.05
CA TYR A 173 9.17 -5.71 1.42
C TYR A 173 8.05 -6.26 2.29
N ILE A 174 6.80 -6.19 1.81
CA ILE A 174 5.63 -6.70 2.52
C ILE A 174 5.73 -8.22 2.72
N GLU A 175 6.21 -8.97 1.74
CA GLU A 175 6.43 -10.42 1.88
C GLU A 175 7.45 -10.76 2.97
N ASN A 176 8.53 -10.00 3.07
CA ASN A 176 9.52 -10.20 4.11
C ASN A 176 8.94 -9.88 5.50
N LYS A 177 8.22 -8.75 5.62
CA LYS A 177 7.51 -8.39 6.85
C LYS A 177 6.44 -9.41 7.24
N ASN A 178 5.72 -9.95 6.27
CA ASN A 178 4.76 -11.01 6.48
C ASN A 178 5.39 -12.25 7.14
N LYS A 179 6.57 -12.67 6.67
CA LYS A 179 7.30 -13.81 7.26
C LYS A 179 7.74 -13.52 8.70
N GLU A 180 8.23 -12.32 8.97
CA GLU A 180 8.61 -11.88 10.31
C GLU A 180 7.42 -11.94 11.27
N VAL A 181 6.30 -11.31 10.88
CA VAL A 181 5.08 -11.25 11.68
C VAL A 181 4.47 -12.64 11.89
N PHE A 182 4.41 -13.46 10.84
CA PHE A 182 3.97 -14.85 10.95
C PHE A 182 4.79 -15.62 11.99
N THR A 183 6.10 -15.45 11.99
CA THR A 183 6.98 -16.08 12.99
C THR A 183 6.66 -15.58 14.40
N ILE A 184 6.51 -14.27 14.59
CA ILE A 184 6.20 -13.66 15.90
C ILE A 184 4.86 -14.18 16.44
N LEU A 185 3.83 -14.23 15.59
CA LEU A 185 2.48 -14.67 16.01
C LEU A 185 2.38 -16.18 16.27
N ASN A 186 3.26 -17.00 15.65
CA ASN A 186 3.27 -18.45 15.87
C ASN A 186 4.10 -18.91 17.08
N ILE A 187 5.06 -18.09 17.54
CA ILE A 187 5.95 -18.47 18.68
C ILE A 187 5.17 -18.56 20.00
N THR A 188 4.07 -17.84 20.13
CA THR A 188 3.23 -17.81 21.34
C THR A 188 2.39 -19.07 21.56
N ASN A 189 2.37 -20.00 20.60
CA ASN A 189 1.58 -21.24 20.68
C ASN A 189 2.39 -22.48 21.08
N LYS A 190 3.44 -22.32 21.92
CA LYS A 190 4.20 -23.43 22.49
C LYS A 190 4.00 -23.53 24.01
#